data_d6df8190ceeef27ee8db54666cfea8b7
#
_entry.id   d6df8190ceeef27ee8db54666cfea8b7
#
_cell.length_a   1.000
_cell.length_b   1.000
_cell.length_c   1.000
_cell.angle_alpha   90.00
_cell.angle_beta   90.00
_cell.angle_gamma   90.00
#
_symmetry.space_group_name_H-M   'P 1'
#
loop_
_entity.id
_entity.type
_entity.pdbx_description
1 polymer ?
#
loop_
_entity_poly.entity_id
_entity_poly.type
_entity_poly.pdbx_seq_one_letter_code
_entity_poly.pdbx_strand_id
1 'polypeptide(L)'
;RIHPGKIEEVVNKARKEIEKEIVDAGEGALIELGIPGMHPEIIRTLGRLKYRTSYGQNVLTHSIEVAKLAANLAAEIGADTELAKRAGLLHDVGKVLESDIEASHALIGGEFLKKFGEKQDVLNAVMAHHNEVEFETVEAIIVQAADAVSASRPGARRETLTAYLKRLESLEEIANSFSGVESSFAI
;
A
#
# COMPACT_ATOMS: atom_id res chain seq x y z
N ARG A 1 21.31 -40.07 2.53
CA ARG A 1 19.83 -40.14 2.67
C ARG A 1 19.38 -38.98 3.56
N ILE A 2 18.44 -38.16 3.10
CA ILE A 2 17.84 -37.08 3.90
C ILE A 2 16.82 -37.75 4.83
N HIS A 3 17.02 -37.62 6.15
CA HIS A 3 16.11 -38.19 7.14
C HIS A 3 14.93 -37.26 7.37
N PRO A 4 13.66 -37.75 7.40
CA PRO A 4 12.47 -36.91 7.58
C PRO A 4 12.57 -35.92 8.78
N GLY A 5 13.05 -36.38 9.93
CA GLY A 5 13.22 -35.52 11.11
C GLY A 5 14.19 -34.37 10.89
N LYS A 6 15.18 -34.49 9.99
CA LYS A 6 16.07 -33.38 9.63
C LYS A 6 15.36 -32.34 8.75
N ILE A 7 14.42 -32.79 7.91
CA ILE A 7 13.60 -31.87 7.11
C ILE A 7 12.71 -31.04 8.02
N GLU A 8 12.03 -31.67 8.97
CA GLU A 8 11.17 -30.96 9.94
C GLU A 8 11.96 -29.94 10.77
N GLU A 9 13.15 -30.30 11.23
CA GLU A 9 14.03 -29.40 11.99
C GLU A 9 14.39 -28.13 11.16
N VAL A 10 14.81 -28.34 9.90
CA VAL A 10 15.17 -27.25 8.99
C VAL A 10 13.94 -26.37 8.67
N VAL A 11 12.80 -26.97 8.40
CA VAL A 11 11.56 -26.22 8.13
C VAL A 11 11.13 -25.39 9.35
N ASN A 12 11.20 -25.96 10.55
CA ASN A 12 10.84 -25.24 11.77
C ASN A 12 11.82 -24.09 12.07
N LYS A 13 13.10 -24.28 11.79
CA LYS A 13 14.10 -23.22 11.91
C LYS A 13 13.82 -22.09 10.91
N ALA A 14 13.62 -22.43 9.64
CA ALA A 14 13.30 -21.45 8.58
C ALA A 14 12.02 -20.66 8.89
N ARG A 15 10.97 -21.33 9.41
CA ARG A 15 9.74 -20.65 9.84
C ARG A 15 9.99 -19.60 10.92
N LYS A 16 10.80 -19.94 11.93
CA LYS A 16 11.14 -18.99 13.02
C LYS A 16 11.96 -17.80 12.50
N GLU A 17 12.88 -18.04 11.58
CA GLU A 17 13.68 -16.98 10.97
C GLU A 17 12.80 -16.03 10.13
N ILE A 18 11.89 -16.56 9.30
CA ILE A 18 10.96 -15.75 8.51
C ILE A 18 10.00 -14.97 9.41
N GLU A 19 9.44 -15.58 10.47
CA GLU A 19 8.57 -14.87 11.41
C GLU A 19 9.28 -13.68 12.07
N LYS A 20 10.55 -13.86 12.44
CA LYS A 20 11.37 -12.75 12.96
C LYS A 20 11.54 -11.65 11.90
N GLU A 21 11.92 -12.01 10.69
CA GLU A 21 12.08 -11.03 9.60
C GLU A 21 10.79 -10.27 9.27
N ILE A 22 9.63 -10.92 9.38
CA ILE A 22 8.32 -10.29 9.21
C ILE A 22 8.11 -9.21 10.27
N VAL A 23 8.33 -9.53 11.55
CA VAL A 23 8.18 -8.56 12.63
C VAL A 23 9.17 -7.42 12.48
N ASP A 24 10.45 -7.74 12.25
CA ASP A 24 11.51 -6.74 12.04
C ASP A 24 11.18 -5.79 10.87
N ALA A 25 10.59 -6.31 9.78
CA ALA A 25 10.18 -5.49 8.62
C ALA A 25 9.00 -4.56 8.96
N GLY A 26 8.01 -5.03 9.70
CA GLY A 26 6.88 -4.22 10.15
C GLY A 26 7.31 -3.12 11.11
N GLU A 27 8.13 -3.45 12.11
CA GLU A 27 8.69 -2.47 13.06
C GLU A 27 9.60 -1.46 12.34
N GLY A 28 10.43 -1.92 11.40
CA GLY A 28 11.29 -1.07 10.59
C GLY A 28 10.51 0.00 9.82
N ALA A 29 9.37 -0.36 9.23
CA ALA A 29 8.49 0.59 8.55
C ALA A 29 7.92 1.65 9.51
N LEU A 30 7.53 1.24 10.72
CA LEU A 30 7.03 2.18 11.73
C LEU A 30 8.12 3.15 12.20
N ILE A 31 9.33 2.65 12.43
CA ILE A 31 10.50 3.46 12.83
C ILE A 31 10.84 4.46 11.73
N GLU A 32 10.92 4.01 10.47
CA GLU A 32 11.23 4.86 9.32
C GLU A 32 10.24 6.03 9.16
N LEU A 33 8.96 5.78 9.42
CA LEU A 33 7.89 6.77 9.29
C LEU A 33 7.59 7.54 10.60
N GLY A 34 8.21 7.16 11.71
CA GLY A 34 7.95 7.75 13.02
C GLY A 34 6.52 7.54 13.51
N ILE A 35 5.88 6.40 13.16
CA ILE A 35 4.50 6.09 13.56
C ILE A 35 4.52 5.35 14.89
N PRO A 36 4.01 5.94 16.00
CA PRO A 36 3.95 5.28 17.29
C PRO A 36 2.73 4.37 17.44
N GLY A 37 2.82 3.42 18.37
CA GLY A 37 1.67 2.69 18.93
C GLY A 37 0.81 1.97 17.90
N MET A 38 1.25 0.78 17.49
CA MET A 38 0.46 -0.09 16.61
C MET A 38 0.34 -1.47 17.25
N HIS A 39 -0.83 -2.10 17.08
CA HIS A 39 -1.06 -3.43 17.63
C HIS A 39 -0.09 -4.47 17.01
N PRO A 40 0.49 -5.41 17.79
CA PRO A 40 1.48 -6.37 17.27
C PRO A 40 1.00 -7.17 16.06
N GLU A 41 -0.27 -7.56 15.99
CA GLU A 41 -0.82 -8.26 14.84
C GLU A 41 -0.88 -7.40 13.58
N ILE A 42 -1.09 -6.09 13.71
CA ILE A 42 -1.02 -5.16 12.57
C ILE A 42 0.42 -5.05 12.10
N ILE A 43 1.39 -4.91 13.02
CA ILE A 43 2.84 -4.86 12.71
C ILE A 43 3.26 -6.12 11.94
N ARG A 44 2.86 -7.29 12.44
CA ARG A 44 3.14 -8.58 11.80
C ARG A 44 2.52 -8.67 10.40
N THR A 45 1.26 -8.25 10.25
CA THR A 45 0.58 -8.26 8.96
C THR A 45 1.23 -7.28 7.98
N LEU A 46 1.60 -6.09 8.44
CA LEU A 46 2.35 -5.11 7.67
C LEU A 46 3.70 -5.69 7.18
N GLY A 47 4.44 -6.36 8.06
CA GLY A 47 5.71 -7.00 7.71
C GLY A 47 5.57 -8.10 6.65
N ARG A 48 4.43 -8.82 6.60
CA ARG A 48 4.15 -9.82 5.55
C ARG A 48 4.09 -9.21 4.15
N LEU A 49 3.78 -7.91 4.02
CA LEU A 49 3.79 -7.19 2.74
C LEU A 49 5.18 -7.18 2.08
N LYS A 50 6.27 -7.36 2.85
CA LYS A 50 7.65 -7.54 2.33
C LYS A 50 7.73 -8.70 1.31
N TYR A 51 6.93 -9.73 1.49
CA TYR A 51 6.91 -10.93 0.65
C TYR A 51 5.80 -10.93 -0.40
N ARG A 52 5.05 -9.82 -0.51
CA ARG A 52 4.01 -9.65 -1.52
C ARG A 52 4.46 -8.68 -2.60
N THR A 53 4.25 -9.10 -3.85
CA THR A 53 4.49 -8.26 -5.03
C THR A 53 3.18 -8.08 -5.78
N SER A 54 2.88 -6.85 -6.17
CA SER A 54 1.72 -6.48 -6.97
C SER A 54 2.20 -5.69 -8.19
N TYR A 55 1.89 -6.16 -9.40
CA TYR A 55 2.33 -5.56 -10.66
C TYR A 55 3.85 -5.31 -10.75
N GLY A 56 4.66 -6.14 -10.08
CA GLY A 56 6.11 -6.03 -10.04
C GLY A 56 6.67 -5.09 -8.97
N GLN A 57 5.82 -4.40 -8.21
CA GLN A 57 6.20 -3.55 -7.09
C GLN A 57 6.07 -4.30 -5.77
N ASN A 58 7.07 -4.19 -4.89
CA ASN A 58 6.98 -4.73 -3.52
C ASN A 58 5.96 -3.91 -2.73
N VAL A 59 4.98 -4.59 -2.11
CA VAL A 59 3.84 -3.90 -1.48
C VAL A 59 4.23 -3.16 -0.22
N LEU A 60 5.18 -3.65 0.59
CA LEU A 60 5.66 -2.92 1.77
C LEU A 60 6.37 -1.62 1.39
N THR A 61 7.25 -1.67 0.39
CA THR A 61 7.95 -0.48 -0.12
C THR A 61 6.96 0.53 -0.69
N HIS A 62 5.96 0.06 -1.44
CA HIS A 62 4.88 0.89 -1.94
C HIS A 62 4.08 1.55 -0.80
N SER A 63 3.70 0.80 0.23
CA SER A 63 2.96 1.33 1.37
C SER A 63 3.75 2.41 2.14
N ILE A 64 5.06 2.24 2.31
CA ILE A 64 5.93 3.26 2.89
C ILE A 64 5.99 4.53 2.01
N GLU A 65 6.07 4.35 0.69
CA GLU A 65 6.07 5.47 -0.25
C GLU A 65 4.74 6.23 -0.22
N VAL A 66 3.61 5.51 -0.25
CA VAL A 66 2.26 6.11 -0.12
C VAL A 66 2.12 6.88 1.19
N ALA A 67 2.61 6.32 2.30
CA ALA A 67 2.59 7.01 3.60
C ALA A 67 3.34 8.35 3.57
N LYS A 68 4.53 8.39 2.95
CA LYS A 68 5.34 9.62 2.80
C LYS A 68 4.64 10.64 1.89
N LEU A 69 4.11 10.19 0.76
CA LEU A 69 3.38 11.05 -0.18
C LEU A 69 2.12 11.62 0.48
N ALA A 70 1.34 10.78 1.16
CA ALA A 70 0.13 11.19 1.86
C ALA A 70 0.42 12.23 2.95
N ALA A 71 1.48 12.03 3.75
CA ALA A 71 1.90 12.98 4.76
C ALA A 71 2.30 14.34 4.14
N ASN A 72 3.06 14.32 3.03
CA ASN A 72 3.46 15.56 2.35
C ASN A 72 2.24 16.29 1.76
N LEU A 73 1.34 15.58 1.07
CA LEU A 73 0.11 16.17 0.53
C LEU A 73 -0.77 16.77 1.64
N ALA A 74 -0.92 16.04 2.76
CA ALA A 74 -1.68 16.53 3.91
C ALA A 74 -1.07 17.83 4.49
N ALA A 75 0.27 17.89 4.63
CA ALA A 75 0.97 19.08 5.11
C ALA A 75 0.74 20.30 4.21
N GLU A 76 0.79 20.11 2.88
CA GLU A 76 0.61 21.21 1.92
C GLU A 76 -0.78 21.85 1.98
N ILE A 77 -1.81 21.08 2.30
CA ILE A 77 -3.19 21.58 2.37
C ILE A 77 -3.70 21.81 3.79
N GLY A 78 -2.86 21.58 4.82
CA GLY A 78 -3.22 21.77 6.23
C GLY A 78 -4.13 20.71 6.81
N ALA A 79 -4.11 19.48 6.25
CA ALA A 79 -4.82 18.30 6.75
C ALA A 79 -4.00 17.55 7.83
N ASP A 80 -4.57 16.51 8.45
CA ASP A 80 -3.86 15.73 9.48
C ASP A 80 -2.79 14.82 8.85
N THR A 81 -1.52 15.23 8.98
CA THR A 81 -0.36 14.53 8.43
C THR A 81 -0.15 13.15 9.07
N GLU A 82 -0.43 13.00 10.36
CA GLU A 82 -0.23 11.74 11.07
C GLU A 82 -1.31 10.72 10.70
N LEU A 83 -2.54 11.18 10.54
CA LEU A 83 -3.65 10.37 10.05
C LEU A 83 -3.36 9.88 8.63
N ALA A 84 -3.04 10.81 7.71
CA ALA A 84 -2.76 10.51 6.31
C ALA A 84 -1.59 9.53 6.16
N LYS A 85 -0.50 9.76 6.91
CA LYS A 85 0.68 8.89 6.95
C LYS A 85 0.35 7.48 7.43
N ARG A 86 -0.39 7.37 8.54
CA ARG A 86 -0.79 6.09 9.12
C ARG A 86 -1.71 5.31 8.18
N ALA A 87 -2.72 5.97 7.64
CA ALA A 87 -3.64 5.36 6.69
C ALA A 87 -2.95 4.93 5.40
N GLY A 88 -2.05 5.77 4.86
CA GLY A 88 -1.23 5.44 3.69
C GLY A 88 -0.34 4.22 3.90
N LEU A 89 0.23 4.04 5.11
CA LEU A 89 1.00 2.83 5.43
C LEU A 89 0.12 1.57 5.45
N LEU A 90 -1.12 1.70 5.89
CA LEU A 90 -2.02 0.57 6.16
C LEU A 90 -2.98 0.25 5.00
N HIS A 91 -3.07 1.08 3.95
CA HIS A 91 -4.10 0.96 2.90
C HIS A 91 -4.15 -0.42 2.25
N ASP A 92 -3.01 -1.06 2.10
CA ASP A 92 -2.82 -2.32 1.37
C ASP A 92 -2.66 -3.57 2.26
N VAL A 93 -2.85 -3.47 3.58
CA VAL A 93 -2.64 -4.62 4.50
C VAL A 93 -3.53 -5.81 4.16
N GLY A 94 -4.68 -5.59 3.56
CA GLY A 94 -5.59 -6.64 3.12
C GLY A 94 -5.02 -7.57 2.06
N LYS A 95 -3.98 -7.15 1.31
CA LYS A 95 -3.36 -7.97 0.25
C LYS A 95 -2.65 -9.25 0.75
N VAL A 96 -2.41 -9.37 2.05
CA VAL A 96 -1.78 -10.54 2.68
C VAL A 96 -2.71 -11.27 3.66
N LEU A 97 -3.97 -10.87 3.71
CA LEU A 97 -5.00 -11.53 4.51
C LEU A 97 -5.75 -12.54 3.64
N GLU A 98 -5.96 -13.72 4.18
CA GLU A 98 -6.85 -14.72 3.60
C GLU A 98 -8.29 -14.39 4.01
N SER A 99 -9.22 -14.47 3.06
CA SER A 99 -10.64 -14.27 3.31
C SER A 99 -11.44 -15.30 2.53
N ASP A 100 -12.38 -15.93 3.20
CA ASP A 100 -13.36 -16.83 2.58
C ASP A 100 -14.47 -16.06 1.84
N ILE A 101 -14.48 -14.74 1.94
CA ILE A 101 -15.46 -13.85 1.32
C ILE A 101 -14.83 -13.22 0.08
N GLU A 102 -15.54 -13.21 -1.04
CA GLU A 102 -15.19 -12.42 -2.23
C GLU A 102 -15.37 -10.91 -1.91
N ALA A 103 -14.43 -10.35 -1.17
CA ALA A 103 -14.36 -8.93 -0.88
C ALA A 103 -13.00 -8.39 -1.32
N SER A 104 -12.94 -7.09 -1.58
CA SER A 104 -11.68 -6.46 -1.94
C SER A 104 -10.71 -6.42 -0.77
N HIS A 105 -9.41 -6.27 -1.10
CA HIS A 105 -8.38 -6.10 -0.07
C HIS A 105 -8.60 -4.84 0.78
N ALA A 106 -9.24 -3.80 0.25
CA ALA A 106 -9.56 -2.59 0.98
C ALA A 106 -10.55 -2.86 2.11
N LEU A 107 -11.65 -3.55 1.81
CA LEU A 107 -12.66 -3.93 2.80
C LEU A 107 -12.11 -4.94 3.80
N ILE A 108 -11.41 -5.99 3.33
CA ILE A 108 -10.78 -7.00 4.19
C ILE A 108 -9.76 -6.35 5.14
N GLY A 109 -8.94 -5.43 4.61
CA GLY A 109 -7.97 -4.67 5.40
C GLY A 109 -8.64 -3.81 6.47
N GLY A 110 -9.69 -3.08 6.11
CA GLY A 110 -10.45 -2.25 7.05
C GLY A 110 -11.07 -3.06 8.20
N GLU A 111 -11.74 -4.17 7.90
CA GLU A 111 -12.31 -5.05 8.93
C GLU A 111 -11.24 -5.67 9.85
N PHE A 112 -10.10 -6.06 9.28
CA PHE A 112 -8.96 -6.52 10.08
C PHE A 112 -8.46 -5.41 11.03
N LEU A 113 -8.21 -4.21 10.54
CA LEU A 113 -7.72 -3.07 11.33
C LEU A 113 -8.71 -2.68 12.43
N LYS A 114 -10.01 -2.70 12.14
CA LYS A 114 -11.08 -2.46 13.09
C LYS A 114 -11.05 -3.43 14.27
N LYS A 115 -10.80 -4.72 14.00
CA LYS A 115 -10.67 -5.76 15.04
C LYS A 115 -9.55 -5.45 16.03
N PHE A 116 -8.50 -4.76 15.59
CA PHE A 116 -7.34 -4.40 16.41
C PHE A 116 -7.34 -2.94 16.88
N GLY A 117 -8.48 -2.27 16.79
CA GLY A 117 -8.74 -0.98 17.45
C GLY A 117 -8.17 0.23 16.72
N GLU A 118 -7.97 0.18 15.39
CA GLU A 118 -7.64 1.37 14.61
C GLU A 118 -8.77 2.39 14.62
N LYS A 119 -8.40 3.68 14.47
CA LYS A 119 -9.34 4.80 14.46
C LYS A 119 -10.24 4.77 13.23
N GLN A 120 -11.49 5.21 13.38
CA GLN A 120 -12.49 5.22 12.30
C GLN A 120 -12.00 5.97 11.04
N ASP A 121 -11.32 7.09 11.21
CA ASP A 121 -10.80 7.87 10.08
C ASP A 121 -9.72 7.11 9.29
N VAL A 122 -8.87 6.33 9.98
CA VAL A 122 -7.91 5.42 9.32
C VAL A 122 -8.65 4.31 8.59
N LEU A 123 -9.68 3.72 9.22
CA LEU A 123 -10.50 2.67 8.60
C LEU A 123 -11.19 3.17 7.34
N ASN A 124 -11.80 4.36 7.40
CA ASN A 124 -12.42 4.97 6.24
C ASN A 124 -11.41 5.15 5.09
N ALA A 125 -10.24 5.74 5.38
CA ALA A 125 -9.21 5.95 4.37
C ALA A 125 -8.73 4.63 3.72
N VAL A 126 -8.57 3.57 4.53
CA VAL A 126 -8.19 2.23 4.03
C VAL A 126 -9.31 1.63 3.17
N MET A 127 -10.57 1.72 3.58
CA MET A 127 -11.69 1.11 2.85
C MET A 127 -12.09 1.91 1.61
N ALA A 128 -11.87 3.24 1.61
CA ALA A 128 -12.31 4.13 0.53
C ALA A 128 -11.30 4.27 -0.61
N HIS A 129 -10.03 3.85 -0.45
CA HIS A 129 -8.97 4.15 -1.42
C HIS A 129 -9.20 3.59 -2.84
N HIS A 130 -10.16 2.68 -3.01
CA HIS A 130 -10.65 2.19 -4.31
C HIS A 130 -12.11 2.54 -4.59
N ASN A 131 -12.67 3.55 -3.91
CA ASN A 131 -14.06 4.00 -4.05
C ASN A 131 -15.12 2.94 -3.67
N GLU A 132 -14.79 2.01 -2.79
CA GLU A 132 -15.73 0.96 -2.36
C GLU A 132 -16.66 1.43 -1.23
N VAL A 133 -16.25 2.47 -0.51
CA VAL A 133 -17.04 3.22 0.45
C VAL A 133 -16.87 4.73 0.19
N GLU A 134 -17.76 5.55 0.72
CA GLU A 134 -17.67 7.01 0.61
C GLU A 134 -16.47 7.54 1.42
N PHE A 135 -15.86 8.61 0.92
CA PHE A 135 -14.81 9.35 1.65
C PHE A 135 -15.45 10.18 2.76
N GLU A 136 -15.09 9.92 4.00
CA GLU A 136 -15.58 10.68 5.16
C GLU A 136 -14.59 11.80 5.56
N THR A 137 -13.32 11.70 5.11
CA THR A 137 -12.25 12.64 5.45
C THR A 137 -11.44 13.07 4.23
N VAL A 138 -10.80 14.23 4.32
CA VAL A 138 -9.87 14.70 3.30
C VAL A 138 -8.66 13.77 3.19
N GLU A 139 -8.21 13.21 4.31
CA GLU A 139 -7.08 12.28 4.37
C GLU A 139 -7.36 11.00 3.59
N ALA A 140 -8.62 10.54 3.54
CA ALA A 140 -9.00 9.37 2.73
C ALA A 140 -8.81 9.65 1.23
N ILE A 141 -9.16 10.85 0.76
CA ILE A 141 -8.92 11.29 -0.63
C ILE A 141 -7.41 11.42 -0.89
N ILE A 142 -6.67 11.96 0.07
CA ILE A 142 -5.20 12.09 -0.03
C ILE A 142 -4.54 10.72 -0.17
N VAL A 143 -4.96 9.71 0.59
CA VAL A 143 -4.41 8.35 0.50
C VAL A 143 -4.66 7.76 -0.88
N GLN A 144 -5.86 7.90 -1.44
CA GLN A 144 -6.15 7.46 -2.82
C GLN A 144 -5.26 8.16 -3.84
N ALA A 145 -5.09 9.47 -3.73
CA ALA A 145 -4.22 10.24 -4.63
C ALA A 145 -2.76 9.80 -4.52
N ALA A 146 -2.26 9.60 -3.28
CA ALA A 146 -0.90 9.15 -3.02
C ALA A 146 -0.64 7.73 -3.56
N ASP A 147 -1.60 6.81 -3.42
CA ASP A 147 -1.53 5.46 -4.01
C ASP A 147 -1.43 5.56 -5.54
N ALA A 148 -2.30 6.34 -6.18
CA ALA A 148 -2.29 6.52 -7.63
C ALA A 148 -0.97 7.11 -8.12
N VAL A 149 -0.40 8.10 -7.45
CA VAL A 149 0.89 8.71 -7.78
C VAL A 149 2.02 7.70 -7.64
N SER A 150 2.10 6.97 -6.52
CA SER A 150 3.13 5.95 -6.30
C SER A 150 3.06 4.84 -7.35
N ALA A 151 1.85 4.39 -7.69
CA ALA A 151 1.64 3.34 -8.67
C ALA A 151 1.95 3.74 -10.12
N SER A 152 1.78 5.02 -10.46
CA SER A 152 1.92 5.53 -11.84
C SER A 152 3.32 6.03 -12.19
N ARG A 153 4.21 6.23 -11.21
CA ARG A 153 5.55 6.75 -11.48
C ARG A 153 6.36 5.79 -12.36
N PRO A 154 7.24 6.31 -13.24
CA PRO A 154 8.08 5.49 -14.10
C PRO A 154 8.90 4.46 -13.30
N GLY A 155 8.86 3.19 -13.73
CA GLY A 155 9.60 2.10 -13.09
C GLY A 155 9.00 1.52 -11.81
N ALA A 156 7.89 2.07 -11.28
CA ALA A 156 7.21 1.53 -10.10
C ALA A 156 6.60 0.15 -10.36
N ARG A 157 5.97 -0.02 -11.51
CA ARG A 157 5.36 -1.28 -11.95
C ARG A 157 6.09 -1.82 -13.17
N ARG A 158 6.18 -3.16 -13.29
CA ARG A 158 6.63 -3.81 -14.52
C ARG A 158 5.52 -3.66 -15.55
N GLU A 159 5.62 -2.63 -16.34
CA GLU A 159 4.71 -2.36 -17.44
C GLU A 159 5.22 -3.04 -18.72
N THR A 160 4.34 -3.65 -19.50
CA THR A 160 4.71 -4.10 -20.84
C THR A 160 4.94 -2.88 -21.72
N LEU A 161 5.82 -2.99 -22.74
CA LEU A 161 6.05 -1.91 -23.70
C LEU A 161 4.74 -1.42 -24.33
N THR A 162 3.81 -2.33 -24.63
CA THR A 162 2.50 -2.01 -25.19
C THR A 162 1.64 -1.17 -24.24
N ALA A 163 1.61 -1.51 -22.93
CA ALA A 163 0.87 -0.76 -21.94
C ALA A 163 1.49 0.63 -21.71
N TYR A 164 2.82 0.71 -21.71
CA TYR A 164 3.56 1.96 -21.62
C TYR A 164 3.22 2.89 -22.81
N LEU A 165 3.30 2.41 -24.04
CA LEU A 165 2.98 3.20 -25.25
C LEU A 165 1.53 3.67 -25.22
N LYS A 166 0.58 2.80 -24.87
CA LYS A 166 -0.84 3.16 -24.77
C LYS A 166 -1.08 4.25 -23.72
N ARG A 167 -0.35 4.24 -22.60
CA ARG A 167 -0.42 5.28 -21.58
C ARG A 167 0.10 6.62 -22.12
N LEU A 168 1.24 6.64 -22.84
CA LEU A 168 1.74 7.85 -23.46
C LEU A 168 0.74 8.43 -24.47
N GLU A 169 0.18 7.59 -25.34
CA GLU A 169 -0.87 8.00 -26.29
C GLU A 169 -2.08 8.62 -25.57
N SER A 170 -2.55 7.99 -24.50
CA SER A 170 -3.69 8.53 -23.71
C SER A 170 -3.36 9.88 -23.05
N LEU A 171 -2.14 10.08 -22.56
CA LEU A 171 -1.70 11.36 -21.99
C LEU A 171 -1.65 12.46 -23.07
N GLU A 172 -1.14 12.14 -24.26
CA GLU A 172 -1.11 13.05 -25.40
C GLU A 172 -2.54 13.42 -25.86
N GLU A 173 -3.44 12.43 -25.97
CA GLU A 173 -4.86 12.67 -26.30
C GLU A 173 -5.53 13.61 -25.31
N ILE A 174 -5.34 13.39 -23.99
CA ILE A 174 -5.88 14.26 -22.95
C ILE A 174 -5.32 15.68 -23.10
N ALA A 175 -4.00 15.83 -23.22
CA ALA A 175 -3.38 17.14 -23.35
C ALA A 175 -3.84 17.87 -24.62
N ASN A 176 -3.91 17.18 -25.75
CA ASN A 176 -4.35 17.74 -27.04
C ASN A 176 -5.86 18.08 -27.08
N SER A 177 -6.66 17.53 -26.13
CA SER A 177 -8.09 17.86 -26.02
C SER A 177 -8.38 19.29 -25.52
N PHE A 178 -7.39 19.94 -24.89
CA PHE A 178 -7.56 21.29 -24.35
C PHE A 178 -7.39 22.35 -25.43
N SER A 179 -8.31 23.33 -25.45
CA SER A 179 -8.22 24.45 -26.36
C SER A 179 -6.95 25.28 -26.07
N GLY A 180 -6.16 25.55 -27.10
CA GLY A 180 -4.89 26.29 -26.99
C GLY A 180 -3.64 25.39 -26.96
N VAL A 181 -3.81 24.06 -26.94
CA VAL A 181 -2.72 23.10 -27.15
C VAL A 181 -2.70 22.73 -28.63
N GLU A 182 -1.60 22.98 -29.32
CA GLU A 182 -1.39 22.62 -30.72
C GLU A 182 -0.93 21.17 -30.87
N SER A 183 0.01 20.75 -30.00
CA SER A 183 0.51 19.38 -29.92
C SER A 183 1.18 19.15 -28.56
N SER A 184 1.14 17.90 -28.08
CA SER A 184 1.84 17.46 -26.88
C SER A 184 2.57 16.15 -27.15
N PHE A 185 3.69 15.93 -26.48
CA PHE A 185 4.46 14.71 -26.55
C PHE A 185 4.78 14.24 -25.12
N ALA A 186 4.35 13.03 -24.76
CA ALA A 186 4.68 12.39 -23.51
C ALA A 186 6.01 11.61 -23.66
N ILE A 187 6.92 11.74 -22.67
CA ILE A 187 8.25 11.13 -22.69
C ILE A 187 8.37 10.14 -21.53
#